data_c5f941ce421dc337054b10dd131a4ff5
#
_entry.id   c5f941ce421dc337054b10dd131a4ff5
#
_cell.length_a   1.000
_cell.length_b   1.000
_cell.length_c   1.000
_cell.angle_alpha   90.00
_cell.angle_beta   90.00
_cell.angle_gamma   90.00
#
_symmetry.space_group_name_H-M   'P 1'
#
loop_
_entity.id
_entity.type
_entity.pdbx_description
1 polymer ?
#
loop_
_entity_poly.entity_id
_entity_poly.type
_entity_poly.pdbx_seq_one_letter_code
_entity_poly.pdbx_strand_id
1 'polypeptide(L)'
;MTSKQSDFLTFLEYFINDFMPVIAGFSKNTIKSYKYSFQLFFKYMALNNDMTPDQISFKCITPQIMLGFMRWLKSERKCSSSTLQQRLAAFLTFSAYAQNRNFDAACSFRNSVLSIPRRKAKNNHRAIFTVQEIDILLKLPDDTTSTGYRDMVMLSFMYSTGTRAQEVCDVKVDNFIFGTDSTIVIIHGKGNKTRRVPISRQCSDLVMKYMKSRKIYDKPEEYLFKSRLGKKMTIASVEWTYNKYVEKAKALYPTMFCEESYTPHSMRHSTASHMLDAGVPLTVIKNFLGHSSLQTTQIYAEISANKANQYLKAWNEKWFTSLPAPSENSDCKENYPVFLKV
;
A
#
# COMPACT_ATOMS: atom_id res chain seq x y z
N MET A 1 11.10 41.21 -22.64
CA MET A 1 11.99 41.03 -21.48
C MET A 1 11.78 39.60 -20.97
N THR A 2 12.69 38.69 -21.25
CA THR A 2 12.65 37.33 -20.70
C THR A 2 12.89 37.45 -19.20
N SER A 3 11.87 37.20 -18.39
CA SER A 3 11.96 37.14 -16.94
C SER A 3 13.02 36.08 -16.58
N LYS A 4 14.05 36.48 -15.87
CA LYS A 4 15.10 35.58 -15.42
C LYS A 4 14.46 34.54 -14.48
N GLN A 5 14.41 33.29 -14.91
CA GLN A 5 13.83 32.20 -14.12
C GLN A 5 14.50 32.17 -12.73
N SER A 6 13.70 32.02 -11.68
CA SER A 6 14.22 31.99 -10.32
C SER A 6 15.08 30.74 -10.07
N ASP A 7 16.07 30.84 -9.22
CA ASP A 7 16.90 29.69 -8.83
C ASP A 7 16.05 28.51 -8.35
N PHE A 8 14.97 28.78 -7.62
CA PHE A 8 14.04 27.76 -7.15
C PHE A 8 13.42 26.98 -8.32
N LEU A 9 12.93 27.67 -9.36
CA LEU A 9 12.32 27.02 -10.53
C LEU A 9 13.34 26.21 -11.33
N THR A 10 14.53 26.76 -11.53
CA THR A 10 15.61 26.05 -12.22
C THR A 10 15.98 24.76 -11.50
N PHE A 11 16.14 24.80 -10.18
CA PHE A 11 16.41 23.59 -9.38
C PHE A 11 15.25 22.61 -9.41
N LEU A 12 14.01 23.09 -9.36
CA LEU A 12 12.81 22.25 -9.42
C LEU A 12 12.68 21.55 -10.78
N GLU A 13 12.97 22.23 -11.85
CA GLU A 13 12.95 21.68 -13.20
C GLU A 13 13.94 20.52 -13.35
N TYR A 14 15.21 20.73 -12.96
CA TYR A 14 16.22 19.66 -12.94
C TYR A 14 15.84 18.50 -12.01
N PHE A 15 15.31 18.83 -10.84
CA PHE A 15 14.86 17.80 -9.89
C PHE A 15 13.81 16.88 -10.50
N ILE A 16 12.80 17.46 -11.18
CA ILE A 16 11.65 16.72 -11.68
C ILE A 16 11.96 16.00 -13.00
N ASN A 17 12.72 16.63 -13.90
CA ASN A 17 12.90 16.11 -15.25
C ASN A 17 14.15 15.24 -15.40
N ASP A 18 15.15 15.42 -14.54
CA ASP A 18 16.41 14.71 -14.61
C ASP A 18 16.70 13.86 -13.37
N PHE A 19 16.78 14.50 -12.19
CA PHE A 19 17.17 13.78 -10.97
C PHE A 19 16.20 12.66 -10.59
N MET A 20 14.90 12.94 -10.55
CA MET A 20 13.92 11.95 -10.14
C MET A 20 13.84 10.74 -11.09
N PRO A 21 13.71 10.92 -12.42
CA PRO A 21 13.57 9.79 -13.33
C PRO A 21 14.89 9.07 -13.62
N VAL A 22 15.99 9.80 -13.80
CA VAL A 22 17.25 9.25 -14.30
C VAL A 22 18.17 8.82 -13.15
N ILE A 23 18.43 9.73 -12.20
CA ILE A 23 19.43 9.49 -11.16
C ILE A 23 18.84 8.70 -9.98
N ALA A 24 17.66 9.11 -9.50
CA ALA A 24 17.03 8.49 -8.34
C ALA A 24 16.06 7.35 -8.67
N GLY A 25 15.74 7.12 -9.94
CA GLY A 25 14.90 6.01 -10.40
C GLY A 25 13.46 6.04 -9.86
N PHE A 26 12.91 7.23 -9.61
CA PHE A 26 11.53 7.33 -9.11
C PHE A 26 10.51 6.90 -10.16
N SER A 27 9.46 6.21 -9.68
CA SER A 27 8.37 5.78 -10.56
C SER A 27 7.60 6.97 -11.17
N LYS A 28 7.06 6.80 -12.37
CA LYS A 28 6.21 7.80 -13.05
C LYS A 28 5.09 8.34 -12.14
N ASN A 29 4.48 7.47 -11.32
CA ASN A 29 3.43 7.87 -10.38
C ASN A 29 3.97 8.74 -9.23
N THR A 30 5.17 8.45 -8.72
CA THR A 30 5.82 9.28 -7.70
C THR A 30 6.13 10.67 -8.27
N ILE A 31 6.71 10.73 -9.48
CA ILE A 31 6.99 11.99 -10.17
C ILE A 31 5.70 12.80 -10.39
N LYS A 32 4.63 12.16 -10.88
CA LYS A 32 3.32 12.81 -11.04
C LYS A 32 2.78 13.36 -9.71
N SER A 33 2.90 12.61 -8.63
CA SER A 33 2.45 13.03 -7.30
C SER A 33 3.25 14.23 -6.78
N TYR A 34 4.57 14.26 -7.02
CA TYR A 34 5.44 15.36 -6.64
C TYR A 34 5.15 16.60 -7.48
N LYS A 35 5.05 16.48 -8.81
CA LYS A 35 4.61 17.57 -9.70
C LYS A 35 3.32 18.22 -9.19
N TYR A 36 2.33 17.40 -8.87
CA TYR A 36 1.05 17.91 -8.34
C TYR A 36 1.20 18.63 -6.99
N SER A 37 2.13 18.19 -6.14
CA SER A 37 2.40 18.86 -4.87
C SER A 37 2.95 20.28 -5.07
N PHE A 38 3.86 20.47 -6.04
CA PHE A 38 4.40 21.78 -6.40
C PHE A 38 3.37 22.66 -7.11
N GLN A 39 2.53 22.10 -7.99
CA GLN A 39 1.41 22.82 -8.59
C GLN A 39 0.46 23.41 -7.54
N LEU A 40 0.15 22.63 -6.50
CA LEU A 40 -0.67 23.10 -5.38
C LEU A 40 0.03 24.20 -4.58
N PHE A 41 1.35 24.10 -4.41
CA PHE A 41 2.13 25.13 -3.73
C PHE A 41 2.14 26.43 -4.52
N PHE A 42 2.38 26.38 -5.82
CA PHE A 42 2.30 27.58 -6.68
C PHE A 42 0.91 28.22 -6.64
N LYS A 43 -0.14 27.40 -6.65
CA LYS A 43 -1.51 27.90 -6.48
C LYS A 43 -1.71 28.58 -5.13
N TYR A 44 -1.19 28.01 -4.05
CA TYR A 44 -1.22 28.61 -2.71
C TYR A 44 -0.46 29.95 -2.68
N MET A 45 0.74 30.01 -3.25
CA MET A 45 1.55 31.24 -3.31
C MET A 45 0.86 32.36 -4.08
N ALA A 46 0.21 32.02 -5.19
CA ALA A 46 -0.55 33.00 -5.97
C ALA A 46 -1.77 33.54 -5.20
N LEU A 47 -2.51 32.65 -4.50
CA LEU A 47 -3.75 33.04 -3.82
C LEU A 47 -3.55 33.76 -2.48
N ASN A 48 -2.48 33.42 -1.75
CA ASN A 48 -2.30 33.88 -0.36
C ASN A 48 -1.10 34.81 -0.17
N ASN A 49 -0.21 34.88 -1.15
CA ASN A 49 1.01 35.69 -1.08
C ASN A 49 1.22 36.58 -2.30
N ASP A 50 0.28 36.59 -3.24
CA ASP A 50 0.32 37.36 -4.49
C ASP A 50 1.62 37.19 -5.29
N MET A 51 2.15 35.96 -5.31
CA MET A 51 3.43 35.62 -5.93
C MET A 51 3.22 34.66 -7.11
N THR A 52 3.75 35.05 -8.28
CA THR A 52 3.86 34.16 -9.44
C THR A 52 5.02 33.16 -9.28
N PRO A 53 5.01 32.02 -9.97
CA PRO A 53 6.09 31.02 -9.86
C PRO A 53 7.50 31.60 -10.07
N ASP A 54 7.66 32.55 -10.99
CA ASP A 54 8.95 33.17 -11.32
C ASP A 54 9.51 34.04 -10.20
N GLN A 55 8.64 34.55 -9.31
CA GLN A 55 9.02 35.36 -8.16
C GLN A 55 9.41 34.53 -6.95
N ILE A 56 9.11 33.22 -6.96
CA ILE A 56 9.40 32.33 -5.84
C ILE A 56 10.87 31.97 -5.84
N SER A 57 11.58 32.35 -4.78
CA SER A 57 12.97 31.97 -4.51
C SER A 57 13.06 31.12 -3.24
N PHE A 58 14.18 30.46 -3.01
CA PHE A 58 14.40 29.71 -1.75
C PHE A 58 14.23 30.57 -0.51
N LYS A 59 14.62 31.84 -0.55
CA LYS A 59 14.51 32.80 0.57
C LYS A 59 13.07 33.15 0.93
N CYS A 60 12.16 33.16 -0.06
CA CYS A 60 10.74 33.45 0.18
C CYS A 60 10.02 32.37 0.96
N ILE A 61 10.53 31.13 0.94
CA ILE A 61 9.84 29.99 1.54
C ILE A 61 10.23 29.85 3.01
N THR A 62 9.58 30.65 3.85
CA THR A 62 9.79 30.66 5.31
C THR A 62 9.01 29.53 6.01
N PRO A 63 9.31 29.22 7.29
CA PRO A 63 8.51 28.28 8.09
C PRO A 63 7.03 28.64 8.14
N GLN A 64 6.71 29.94 8.19
CA GLN A 64 5.34 30.46 8.24
C GLN A 64 4.59 30.16 6.92
N ILE A 65 5.25 30.33 5.77
CA ILE A 65 4.69 30.02 4.46
C ILE A 65 4.43 28.51 4.34
N MET A 66 5.40 27.68 4.74
CA MET A 66 5.22 26.21 4.70
C MET A 66 4.09 25.77 5.63
N LEU A 67 3.99 26.32 6.83
CA LEU A 67 2.92 26.02 7.77
C LEU A 67 1.56 26.49 7.23
N GLY A 68 1.49 27.68 6.63
CA GLY A 68 0.31 28.22 5.96
C GLY A 68 -0.15 27.33 4.82
N PHE A 69 0.77 26.87 3.97
CA PHE A 69 0.47 25.92 2.91
C PHE A 69 -0.11 24.60 3.44
N MET A 70 0.45 24.04 4.50
CA MET A 70 -0.07 22.81 5.11
C MET A 70 -1.46 23.01 5.72
N ARG A 71 -1.74 24.19 6.31
CA ARG A 71 -3.08 24.57 6.80
C ARG A 71 -4.06 24.71 5.65
N TRP A 72 -3.70 25.41 4.58
CA TRP A 72 -4.49 25.57 3.38
C TRP A 72 -4.85 24.23 2.72
N LEU A 73 -3.90 23.30 2.63
CA LEU A 73 -4.18 21.95 2.15
C LEU A 73 -5.21 21.22 3.02
N LYS A 74 -5.21 21.45 4.32
CA LYS A 74 -6.15 20.83 5.26
C LYS A 74 -7.54 21.48 5.20
N SER A 75 -7.63 22.81 5.23
CA SER A 75 -8.88 23.56 5.29
C SER A 75 -9.58 23.63 3.93
N GLU A 76 -8.89 24.16 2.92
CA GLU A 76 -9.48 24.44 1.60
C GLU A 76 -9.51 23.21 0.69
N ARG A 77 -8.45 22.36 0.76
CA ARG A 77 -8.34 21.17 -0.08
C ARG A 77 -8.83 19.90 0.62
N LYS A 78 -9.26 19.99 1.88
CA LYS A 78 -9.77 18.89 2.72
C LYS A 78 -8.86 17.64 2.68
N CYS A 79 -7.54 17.84 2.58
CA CYS A 79 -6.59 16.76 2.50
C CYS A 79 -6.54 15.96 3.80
N SER A 80 -6.55 14.63 3.69
CA SER A 80 -6.33 13.73 4.81
C SER A 80 -4.91 13.86 5.37
N SER A 81 -4.69 13.43 6.61
CA SER A 81 -3.37 13.45 7.25
C SER A 81 -2.31 12.68 6.43
N SER A 82 -2.68 11.57 5.81
CA SER A 82 -1.74 10.80 4.97
C SER A 82 -1.40 11.56 3.67
N THR A 83 -2.38 12.24 3.06
CA THR A 83 -2.15 13.10 1.89
C THR A 83 -1.23 14.26 2.24
N LEU A 84 -1.42 14.90 3.40
CA LEU A 84 -0.54 15.97 3.88
C LEU A 84 0.91 15.47 4.03
N GLN A 85 1.11 14.30 4.61
CA GLN A 85 2.45 13.70 4.73
C GLN A 85 3.07 13.39 3.37
N GLN A 86 2.29 12.91 2.41
CA GLN A 86 2.75 12.66 1.05
C GLN A 86 3.17 13.97 0.34
N ARG A 87 2.42 15.06 0.53
CA ARG A 87 2.78 16.38 -0.01
C ARG A 87 4.07 16.90 0.64
N LEU A 88 4.16 16.82 1.96
CA LEU A 88 5.37 17.20 2.69
C LEU A 88 6.60 16.40 2.26
N ALA A 89 6.45 15.11 1.97
CA ALA A 89 7.54 14.27 1.48
C ALA A 89 8.15 14.79 0.17
N ALA A 90 7.36 15.38 -0.74
CA ALA A 90 7.86 15.98 -1.96
C ALA A 90 8.81 17.15 -1.66
N PHE A 91 8.43 18.03 -0.73
CA PHE A 91 9.26 19.16 -0.31
C PHE A 91 10.51 18.72 0.46
N LEU A 92 10.38 17.70 1.32
CA LEU A 92 11.52 17.14 2.04
C LEU A 92 12.58 16.58 1.08
N THR A 93 12.14 15.83 0.08
CA THR A 93 13.05 15.25 -0.92
C THR A 93 13.68 16.33 -1.79
N PHE A 94 12.88 17.29 -2.26
CA PHE A 94 13.39 18.42 -3.07
C PHE A 94 14.32 19.31 -2.27
N SER A 95 14.00 19.63 -1.03
CA SER A 95 14.88 20.48 -0.19
C SER A 95 16.22 19.82 0.10
N ALA A 96 16.26 18.49 0.28
CA ALA A 96 17.52 17.76 0.42
C ALA A 96 18.33 17.80 -0.88
N TYR A 97 17.67 17.60 -2.02
CA TYR A 97 18.29 17.69 -3.34
C TYR A 97 18.91 19.08 -3.58
N ALA A 98 18.15 20.16 -3.30
CA ALA A 98 18.59 21.53 -3.49
C ALA A 98 19.77 21.89 -2.57
N GLN A 99 19.69 21.53 -1.29
CA GLN A 99 20.76 21.79 -0.31
C GLN A 99 22.08 21.11 -0.69
N ASN A 100 22.04 19.87 -1.17
CA ASN A 100 23.22 19.14 -1.60
C ASN A 100 23.93 19.77 -2.82
N ARG A 101 23.24 20.61 -3.58
CA ARG A 101 23.77 21.28 -4.78
C ARG A 101 24.17 22.75 -4.55
N ASN A 102 23.44 23.44 -3.70
CA ASN A 102 23.71 24.79 -3.30
C ASN A 102 23.26 24.99 -1.85
N PHE A 103 24.20 24.76 -0.95
CA PHE A 103 23.93 24.81 0.49
C PHE A 103 23.44 26.20 0.93
N ASP A 104 24.14 27.26 0.50
CA ASP A 104 23.85 28.62 0.96
C ASP A 104 22.47 29.11 0.50
N ALA A 105 22.11 28.82 -0.75
CA ALA A 105 20.81 29.21 -1.27
C ALA A 105 19.65 28.42 -0.67
N ALA A 106 19.83 27.11 -0.44
CA ALA A 106 18.74 26.22 -0.07
C ALA A 106 18.66 25.87 1.43
N CYS A 107 19.62 26.27 2.25
CA CYS A 107 19.66 25.93 3.67
C CYS A 107 18.44 26.46 4.44
N SER A 108 18.07 27.73 4.25
CA SER A 108 16.88 28.33 4.89
C SER A 108 15.58 27.63 4.48
N PHE A 109 15.44 27.33 3.19
CA PHE A 109 14.31 26.55 2.67
C PHE A 109 14.25 25.15 3.31
N ARG A 110 15.38 24.46 3.38
CA ARG A 110 15.46 23.13 4.03
C ARG A 110 15.00 23.20 5.48
N ASN A 111 15.46 24.18 6.24
CA ASN A 111 15.05 24.39 7.62
C ASN A 111 13.55 24.69 7.73
N SER A 112 13.02 25.50 6.82
CA SER A 112 11.58 25.78 6.76
C SER A 112 10.73 24.53 6.53
N VAL A 113 11.19 23.62 5.66
CA VAL A 113 10.48 22.34 5.41
C VAL A 113 10.62 21.40 6.61
N LEU A 114 11.81 21.33 7.24
CA LEU A 114 12.06 20.47 8.40
C LEU A 114 11.31 20.93 9.66
N SER A 115 10.98 22.22 9.79
CA SER A 115 10.20 22.75 10.92
C SER A 115 8.74 22.23 10.95
N ILE A 116 8.25 21.67 9.86
CA ILE A 116 6.88 21.11 9.80
C ILE A 116 6.83 19.78 10.55
N PRO A 117 6.01 19.67 11.62
CA PRO A 117 5.91 18.44 12.38
C PRO A 117 5.40 17.26 11.54
N ARG A 118 6.12 16.15 11.54
CA ARG A 118 5.64 14.90 10.96
C ARG A 118 4.62 14.28 11.91
N ARG A 119 3.35 14.31 11.53
CA ARG A 119 2.33 13.60 12.29
C ARG A 119 2.42 12.12 11.95
N LYS A 120 2.49 11.27 12.97
CA LYS A 120 2.25 9.83 12.77
C LYS A 120 0.85 9.69 12.19
N ALA A 121 0.71 9.01 11.05
CA ALA A 121 -0.60 8.63 10.56
C ALA A 121 -1.27 7.81 11.68
N LYS A 122 -2.51 8.13 12.04
CA LYS A 122 -3.29 7.22 12.88
C LYS A 122 -3.31 5.88 12.14
N ASN A 123 -3.06 4.79 12.86
CA ASN A 123 -3.29 3.45 12.31
C ASN A 123 -4.78 3.39 11.95
N ASN A 124 -5.10 3.60 10.68
CA ASN A 124 -6.46 3.39 10.21
C ASN A 124 -6.74 1.90 10.35
N HIS A 125 -7.83 1.56 11.02
CA HIS A 125 -8.35 0.20 11.04
C HIS A 125 -8.43 -0.29 9.59
N ARG A 126 -7.83 -1.45 9.34
CA ARG A 126 -7.81 -2.03 8.00
C ARG A 126 -8.90 -3.08 7.95
N ALA A 127 -9.86 -2.88 7.07
CA ALA A 127 -10.88 -3.88 6.84
C ALA A 127 -10.26 -5.21 6.42
N ILE A 128 -10.64 -6.26 7.12
CA ILE A 128 -10.25 -7.65 6.84
C ILE A 128 -11.54 -8.44 6.74
N PHE A 129 -11.69 -9.16 5.64
CA PHE A 129 -12.80 -10.08 5.48
C PHE A 129 -12.60 -11.33 6.36
N THR A 130 -13.66 -11.84 6.90
CA THR A 130 -13.70 -13.19 7.44
C THR A 130 -13.63 -14.24 6.32
N VAL A 131 -13.32 -15.49 6.65
CA VAL A 131 -13.31 -16.58 5.65
C VAL A 131 -14.69 -16.76 5.02
N GLN A 132 -15.76 -16.60 5.79
CA GLN A 132 -17.14 -16.68 5.29
C GLN A 132 -17.47 -15.54 4.32
N GLU A 133 -17.05 -14.32 4.64
CA GLU A 133 -17.24 -13.16 3.74
C GLU A 133 -16.48 -13.34 2.41
N ILE A 134 -15.27 -13.91 2.46
CA ILE A 134 -14.53 -14.25 1.23
C ILE A 134 -15.29 -15.30 0.40
N ASP A 135 -15.78 -16.36 1.03
CA ASP A 135 -16.54 -17.40 0.32
C ASP A 135 -17.78 -16.82 -0.37
N ILE A 136 -18.53 -15.98 0.32
CA ILE A 136 -19.67 -15.23 -0.25
C ILE A 136 -19.20 -14.39 -1.43
N LEU A 137 -18.17 -13.56 -1.23
CA LEU A 137 -17.71 -12.61 -2.24
C LEU A 137 -17.26 -13.30 -3.55
N LEU A 138 -16.60 -14.46 -3.42
CA LEU A 138 -16.14 -15.24 -4.58
C LEU A 138 -17.27 -15.92 -5.36
N LYS A 139 -18.42 -16.20 -4.72
CA LYS A 139 -19.60 -16.84 -5.31
C LYS A 139 -20.62 -15.84 -5.88
N LEU A 140 -20.47 -14.54 -5.61
CA LEU A 140 -21.44 -13.52 -6.07
C LEU A 140 -21.43 -13.23 -7.57
N PRO A 141 -20.29 -13.33 -8.31
CA PRO A 141 -20.31 -13.16 -9.75
C PRO A 141 -21.12 -14.28 -10.43
N ASP A 142 -21.93 -13.92 -11.41
CA ASP A 142 -22.68 -14.87 -12.24
C ASP A 142 -21.73 -15.50 -13.27
N ASP A 143 -21.31 -16.72 -13.04
CA ASP A 143 -20.33 -17.45 -13.86
C ASP A 143 -20.92 -17.93 -15.21
N THR A 144 -22.22 -17.83 -15.41
CA THR A 144 -22.88 -18.14 -16.71
C THR A 144 -22.59 -17.04 -17.73
N THR A 145 -22.32 -15.82 -17.27
CA THR A 145 -21.98 -14.70 -18.15
C THR A 145 -20.45 -14.58 -18.34
N SER A 146 -20.03 -14.25 -19.54
CA SER A 146 -18.61 -14.05 -19.87
C SER A 146 -17.91 -13.01 -18.98
N THR A 147 -18.64 -11.96 -18.56
CA THR A 147 -18.13 -10.92 -17.67
C THR A 147 -18.08 -11.41 -16.23
N GLY A 148 -19.14 -12.05 -15.74
CA GLY A 148 -19.19 -12.55 -14.38
C GLY A 148 -18.18 -13.68 -14.15
N TYR A 149 -18.00 -14.58 -15.14
CA TYR A 149 -16.95 -15.59 -15.06
C TYR A 149 -15.55 -14.97 -14.94
N ARG A 150 -15.24 -13.95 -15.75
CA ARG A 150 -13.99 -13.18 -15.59
C ARG A 150 -13.85 -12.59 -14.19
N ASP A 151 -14.91 -11.97 -13.69
CA ASP A 151 -14.91 -11.28 -12.41
C ASP A 151 -14.70 -12.28 -11.25
N MET A 152 -15.33 -13.47 -11.32
CA MET A 152 -15.13 -14.57 -10.38
C MET A 152 -13.67 -15.05 -10.35
N VAL A 153 -13.09 -15.30 -11.53
CA VAL A 153 -11.68 -15.71 -11.66
C VAL A 153 -10.75 -14.63 -11.13
N MET A 154 -11.05 -13.36 -11.41
CA MET A 154 -10.24 -12.23 -10.94
C MET A 154 -10.27 -12.11 -9.42
N LEU A 155 -11.43 -12.18 -8.77
CA LEU A 155 -11.54 -12.12 -7.31
C LEU A 155 -10.84 -13.32 -6.65
N SER A 156 -11.03 -14.53 -7.19
CA SER A 156 -10.37 -15.75 -6.73
C SER A 156 -8.84 -15.66 -6.85
N PHE A 157 -8.36 -15.12 -7.97
CA PHE A 157 -6.94 -14.88 -8.20
C PHE A 157 -6.37 -13.86 -7.22
N MET A 158 -7.08 -12.75 -6.98
CA MET A 158 -6.67 -11.71 -6.03
C MET A 158 -6.52 -12.28 -4.62
N TYR A 159 -7.47 -13.08 -4.17
CA TYR A 159 -7.42 -13.70 -2.86
C TYR A 159 -6.32 -14.76 -2.76
N SER A 160 -6.21 -15.66 -3.74
CA SER A 160 -5.23 -16.74 -3.73
C SER A 160 -3.78 -16.27 -3.84
N THR A 161 -3.53 -15.10 -4.45
CA THR A 161 -2.17 -14.59 -4.69
C THR A 161 -1.81 -13.37 -3.82
N GLY A 162 -2.79 -12.77 -3.16
CA GLY A 162 -2.62 -11.51 -2.43
C GLY A 162 -2.09 -10.37 -3.31
N THR A 163 -2.40 -10.36 -4.61
CA THR A 163 -1.93 -9.34 -5.57
C THR A 163 -2.52 -7.97 -5.33
N ARG A 164 -1.76 -6.93 -5.74
CA ARG A 164 -2.26 -5.54 -5.81
C ARG A 164 -3.08 -5.35 -7.09
N ALA A 165 -3.99 -4.37 -7.11
CA ALA A 165 -4.81 -4.07 -8.29
C ALA A 165 -3.97 -3.84 -9.57
N GLN A 166 -2.82 -3.18 -9.47
CA GLN A 166 -1.91 -3.01 -10.61
C GLN A 166 -1.33 -4.34 -11.09
N GLU A 167 -0.95 -5.23 -10.17
CA GLU A 167 -0.40 -6.54 -10.50
C GLU A 167 -1.45 -7.43 -11.20
N VAL A 168 -2.73 -7.30 -10.82
CA VAL A 168 -3.85 -7.94 -11.53
C VAL A 168 -3.98 -7.45 -12.97
N CYS A 169 -3.79 -6.13 -13.18
CA CYS A 169 -3.82 -5.55 -14.52
C CYS A 169 -2.66 -6.03 -15.40
N ASP A 170 -1.50 -6.31 -14.78
CA ASP A 170 -0.24 -6.58 -15.48
C ASP A 170 -0.01 -8.07 -15.75
N VAL A 171 -0.74 -8.97 -15.07
CA VAL A 171 -0.54 -10.40 -15.20
C VAL A 171 -0.87 -10.90 -16.61
N LYS A 172 0.05 -11.68 -17.19
CA LYS A 172 -0.07 -12.30 -18.51
C LYS A 172 -0.17 -13.82 -18.41
N VAL A 173 -0.48 -14.46 -19.53
CA VAL A 173 -0.58 -15.92 -19.62
C VAL A 173 0.79 -16.58 -19.35
N ASP A 174 1.89 -16.01 -19.86
CA ASP A 174 3.26 -16.49 -19.64
C ASP A 174 3.74 -16.42 -18.19
N ASN A 175 3.02 -15.69 -17.33
CA ASN A 175 3.35 -15.64 -15.92
C ASN A 175 2.96 -16.91 -15.14
N PHE A 176 2.26 -17.86 -15.77
CA PHE A 176 1.84 -19.10 -15.14
C PHE A 176 2.73 -20.27 -15.54
N ILE A 177 3.31 -20.93 -14.55
CA ILE A 177 4.05 -22.17 -14.69
C ILE A 177 3.18 -23.29 -14.13
N PHE A 178 2.47 -23.96 -15.03
CA PHE A 178 1.63 -25.11 -14.66
C PHE A 178 2.49 -26.36 -14.45
N GLY A 179 2.51 -26.88 -13.24
CA GLY A 179 3.20 -28.13 -12.89
C GLY A 179 2.20 -29.23 -12.50
N THR A 180 2.67 -30.45 -12.34
CA THR A 180 1.86 -31.62 -11.94
C THR A 180 1.30 -31.45 -10.53
N ASP A 181 2.11 -30.97 -9.59
CA ASP A 181 1.77 -30.89 -8.16
C ASP A 181 1.33 -29.47 -7.74
N SER A 182 1.88 -28.44 -8.38
CA SER A 182 1.58 -27.07 -8.06
C SER A 182 1.74 -26.13 -9.27
N THR A 183 0.95 -25.07 -9.29
CA THR A 183 1.10 -23.99 -10.26
C THR A 183 1.73 -22.79 -9.58
N ILE A 184 2.73 -22.22 -10.22
CA ILE A 184 3.43 -21.03 -9.74
C ILE A 184 3.07 -19.86 -10.64
N VAL A 185 2.72 -18.74 -10.04
CA VAL A 185 2.48 -17.47 -10.75
C VAL A 185 3.65 -16.52 -10.48
N ILE A 186 4.23 -15.99 -11.55
CA ILE A 186 5.27 -14.96 -11.48
C ILE A 186 4.59 -13.58 -11.44
N ILE A 187 4.69 -12.89 -10.32
CA ILE A 187 4.09 -11.56 -10.14
C ILE A 187 5.17 -10.50 -10.21
N HIS A 188 5.00 -9.56 -11.14
CA HIS A 188 5.87 -8.40 -11.30
C HIS A 188 5.35 -7.24 -10.44
N GLY A 189 6.10 -6.87 -9.42
CA GLY A 189 5.73 -5.84 -8.45
C GLY A 189 6.41 -4.49 -8.68
N LYS A 190 6.16 -3.55 -7.78
CA LYS A 190 6.77 -2.20 -7.82
C LYS A 190 8.31 -2.28 -7.72
N GLY A 191 9.01 -1.50 -8.57
CA GLY A 191 10.47 -1.42 -8.58
C GLY A 191 11.14 -2.64 -9.25
N ASN A 192 10.49 -3.22 -10.24
CA ASN A 192 10.96 -4.38 -11.00
C ASN A 192 11.28 -5.63 -10.15
N LYS A 193 10.64 -5.72 -8.97
CA LYS A 193 10.77 -6.88 -8.09
C LYS A 193 9.79 -7.94 -8.52
N THR A 194 10.29 -9.13 -8.79
CA THR A 194 9.49 -10.31 -9.10
C THR A 194 9.36 -11.21 -7.87
N ARG A 195 8.19 -11.85 -7.74
CA ARG A 195 8.00 -12.92 -6.76
C ARG A 195 7.28 -14.10 -7.39
N ARG A 196 7.57 -15.29 -6.91
CA ARG A 196 6.91 -16.54 -7.29
C ARG A 196 5.87 -16.87 -6.23
N VAL A 197 4.62 -17.02 -6.66
CA VAL A 197 3.48 -17.26 -5.78
C VAL A 197 2.88 -18.63 -6.15
N PRO A 198 2.99 -19.63 -5.29
CA PRO A 198 2.27 -20.90 -5.48
C PRO A 198 0.77 -20.63 -5.28
N ILE A 199 -0.07 -21.19 -6.15
CA ILE A 199 -1.52 -21.14 -6.04
C ILE A 199 -2.10 -22.54 -5.84
N SER A 200 -3.27 -22.60 -5.17
CA SER A 200 -3.96 -23.86 -4.93
C SER A 200 -4.41 -24.50 -6.26
N ARG A 201 -4.58 -25.83 -6.25
CA ARG A 201 -5.06 -26.56 -7.41
C ARG A 201 -6.40 -26.02 -7.91
N GLN A 202 -7.32 -25.69 -6.98
CA GLN A 202 -8.64 -25.13 -7.35
C GLN A 202 -8.50 -23.79 -8.10
N CYS A 203 -7.64 -22.89 -7.64
CA CYS A 203 -7.38 -21.62 -8.31
C CYS A 203 -6.69 -21.84 -9.67
N SER A 204 -5.73 -22.77 -9.74
CA SER A 204 -5.06 -23.15 -10.98
C SER A 204 -6.04 -23.67 -12.03
N ASP A 205 -6.90 -24.61 -11.66
CA ASP A 205 -7.89 -25.19 -12.57
C ASP A 205 -8.88 -24.13 -13.06
N LEU A 206 -9.30 -23.23 -12.16
CA LEU A 206 -10.19 -22.13 -12.49
C LEU A 206 -9.54 -21.17 -13.51
N VAL A 207 -8.31 -20.77 -13.29
CA VAL A 207 -7.55 -19.89 -14.20
C VAL A 207 -7.33 -20.60 -15.56
N MET A 208 -6.93 -21.86 -15.54
CA MET A 208 -6.71 -22.63 -16.77
C MET A 208 -8.01 -22.76 -17.61
N LYS A 209 -9.12 -23.09 -16.97
CA LYS A 209 -10.45 -23.15 -17.63
C LYS A 209 -10.82 -21.78 -18.23
N TYR A 210 -10.55 -20.70 -17.48
CA TYR A 210 -10.77 -19.34 -17.96
C TYR A 210 -9.91 -19.02 -19.19
N MET A 211 -8.60 -19.30 -19.15
CA MET A 211 -7.71 -19.08 -20.31
C MET A 211 -8.20 -19.82 -21.56
N LYS A 212 -8.63 -21.10 -21.41
CA LYS A 212 -9.19 -21.89 -22.50
C LYS A 212 -10.50 -21.33 -23.04
N SER A 213 -11.42 -20.93 -22.15
CA SER A 213 -12.71 -20.32 -22.54
C SER A 213 -12.53 -19.00 -23.29
N ARG A 214 -11.47 -18.25 -22.99
CA ARG A 214 -11.12 -16.99 -23.65
C ARG A 214 -10.21 -17.18 -24.87
N LYS A 215 -9.81 -18.40 -25.19
CA LYS A 215 -8.90 -18.75 -26.31
C LYS A 215 -7.56 -17.99 -26.23
N ILE A 216 -7.04 -17.84 -24.99
CA ILE A 216 -5.75 -17.15 -24.71
C ILE A 216 -4.70 -18.11 -24.15
N TYR A 217 -5.03 -19.37 -23.88
CA TYR A 217 -4.12 -20.33 -23.24
C TYR A 217 -2.78 -20.46 -23.97
N ASP A 218 -2.82 -20.48 -25.30
CA ASP A 218 -1.64 -20.60 -26.16
C ASP A 218 -1.06 -19.24 -26.61
N LYS A 219 -1.44 -18.15 -25.92
CA LYS A 219 -1.00 -16.79 -26.24
C LYS A 219 -0.25 -16.15 -25.07
N PRO A 220 1.06 -16.41 -24.93
CA PRO A 220 1.86 -16.03 -23.75
C PRO A 220 1.82 -14.53 -23.47
N GLU A 221 1.84 -13.68 -24.50
CA GLU A 221 1.87 -12.23 -24.36
C GLU A 221 0.54 -11.59 -23.97
N GLU A 222 -0.55 -12.37 -23.99
CA GLU A 222 -1.86 -11.85 -23.70
C GLU A 222 -2.07 -11.61 -22.19
N TYR A 223 -2.72 -10.50 -21.87
CA TYR A 223 -3.12 -10.23 -20.49
C TYR A 223 -4.21 -11.22 -20.05
N LEU A 224 -4.05 -11.76 -18.83
CA LEU A 224 -5.05 -12.69 -18.28
C LEU A 224 -6.43 -12.03 -18.19
N PHE A 225 -6.49 -10.80 -17.68
CA PHE A 225 -7.74 -10.06 -17.54
C PHE A 225 -7.83 -8.90 -18.52
N LYS A 226 -8.85 -8.93 -19.36
CA LYS A 226 -9.13 -7.89 -20.34
C LYS A 226 -10.44 -7.16 -20.04
N SER A 227 -10.51 -5.91 -20.45
CA SER A 227 -11.75 -5.12 -20.46
C SER A 227 -12.74 -5.66 -21.49
N ARG A 228 -13.98 -5.16 -21.47
CA ARG A 228 -14.99 -5.50 -22.50
C ARG A 228 -14.51 -5.19 -23.92
N LEU A 229 -13.66 -4.20 -24.08
CA LEU A 229 -13.08 -3.80 -25.38
C LEU A 229 -11.84 -4.63 -25.78
N GLY A 230 -11.56 -5.74 -25.08
CA GLY A 230 -10.41 -6.61 -25.36
C GLY A 230 -9.04 -6.01 -24.97
N LYS A 231 -9.01 -4.80 -24.38
CA LYS A 231 -7.77 -4.14 -23.93
C LYS A 231 -7.41 -4.57 -22.49
N LYS A 232 -6.16 -4.37 -22.11
CA LYS A 232 -5.68 -4.51 -20.73
C LYS A 232 -6.62 -3.78 -19.76
N MET A 233 -6.95 -4.40 -18.61
CA MET A 233 -7.69 -3.73 -17.55
C MET A 233 -6.87 -2.60 -16.93
N THR A 234 -7.56 -1.58 -16.45
CA THR A 234 -6.96 -0.49 -15.65
C THR A 234 -7.22 -0.72 -14.17
N ILE A 235 -6.44 -0.08 -13.30
CA ILE A 235 -6.66 -0.12 -11.85
C ILE A 235 -8.11 0.28 -11.53
N ALA A 236 -8.60 1.36 -12.15
CA ALA A 236 -9.98 1.82 -11.95
C ALA A 236 -11.02 0.76 -12.34
N SER A 237 -10.75 -0.05 -13.41
CA SER A 237 -11.64 -1.15 -13.78
C SER A 237 -11.63 -2.28 -12.77
N VAL A 238 -10.46 -2.61 -12.21
CA VAL A 238 -10.33 -3.64 -11.15
C VAL A 238 -11.04 -3.17 -9.88
N GLU A 239 -10.80 -1.91 -9.46
CA GLU A 239 -11.46 -1.32 -8.29
C GLU A 239 -12.97 -1.23 -8.46
N TRP A 240 -13.45 -0.84 -9.64
CA TRP A 240 -14.87 -0.79 -9.94
C TRP A 240 -15.52 -2.18 -9.86
N THR A 241 -14.88 -3.18 -10.47
CA THR A 241 -15.38 -4.57 -10.42
C THR A 241 -15.41 -5.09 -8.98
N TYR A 242 -14.35 -4.86 -8.23
CA TYR A 242 -14.26 -5.25 -6.83
C TYR A 242 -15.37 -4.59 -6.00
N ASN A 243 -15.50 -3.26 -6.08
CA ASN A 243 -16.51 -2.51 -5.32
C ASN A 243 -17.94 -2.93 -5.67
N LYS A 244 -18.22 -3.21 -6.94
CA LYS A 244 -19.53 -3.74 -7.40
C LYS A 244 -19.95 -4.97 -6.58
N TYR A 245 -19.04 -5.92 -6.37
CA TYR A 245 -19.36 -7.13 -5.63
C TYR A 245 -19.35 -6.95 -4.12
N VAL A 246 -18.52 -6.07 -3.59
CA VAL A 246 -18.56 -5.70 -2.17
C VAL A 246 -19.89 -5.02 -1.82
N GLU A 247 -20.35 -4.06 -2.62
CA GLU A 247 -21.64 -3.40 -2.38
C GLU A 247 -22.83 -4.37 -2.55
N LYS A 248 -22.74 -5.28 -3.53
CA LYS A 248 -23.74 -6.36 -3.67
C LYS A 248 -23.76 -7.28 -2.43
N ALA A 249 -22.57 -7.62 -1.89
CA ALA A 249 -22.46 -8.43 -0.69
C ALA A 249 -23.05 -7.74 0.54
N LYS A 250 -22.73 -6.46 0.75
CA LYS A 250 -23.30 -5.64 1.83
C LYS A 250 -24.82 -5.58 1.78
N ALA A 251 -25.37 -5.42 0.57
CA ALA A 251 -26.82 -5.36 0.38
C ALA A 251 -27.52 -6.70 0.67
N LEU A 252 -26.90 -7.83 0.31
CA LEU A 252 -27.47 -9.17 0.51
C LEU A 252 -27.25 -9.70 1.93
N TYR A 253 -26.16 -9.28 2.59
CA TYR A 253 -25.76 -9.77 3.90
C TYR A 253 -25.44 -8.61 4.85
N PRO A 254 -26.42 -7.80 5.28
CA PRO A 254 -26.21 -6.56 6.03
C PRO A 254 -25.62 -6.78 7.43
N THR A 255 -25.71 -7.98 8.00
CA THR A 255 -25.09 -8.35 9.27
C THR A 255 -23.62 -8.80 9.14
N MET A 256 -23.15 -8.96 7.91
CA MET A 256 -21.77 -9.22 7.53
C MET A 256 -21.22 -8.00 6.79
N PHE A 257 -19.95 -7.99 6.44
CA PHE A 257 -19.32 -6.87 5.73
C PHE A 257 -19.49 -5.53 6.47
N CYS A 258 -19.34 -5.57 7.81
CA CYS A 258 -19.64 -4.44 8.69
C CYS A 258 -18.60 -3.31 8.66
N GLU A 259 -17.46 -3.49 7.97
CA GLU A 259 -16.45 -2.45 7.89
C GLU A 259 -16.91 -1.28 7.01
N GLU A 260 -16.52 -0.07 7.42
CA GLU A 260 -16.89 1.16 6.72
C GLU A 260 -16.45 1.15 5.25
N SER A 261 -15.24 0.66 4.99
CA SER A 261 -14.66 0.65 3.64
C SER A 261 -13.81 -0.60 3.39
N TYR A 262 -14.18 -1.32 2.33
CA TYR A 262 -13.37 -2.40 1.78
C TYR A 262 -12.73 -1.94 0.47
N THR A 263 -11.44 -2.17 0.31
CA THR A 263 -10.67 -1.85 -0.89
C THR A 263 -10.01 -3.11 -1.45
N PRO A 264 -9.47 -3.12 -2.68
CA PRO A 264 -8.66 -4.25 -3.16
C PRO A 264 -7.50 -4.61 -2.22
N HIS A 265 -7.00 -3.65 -1.46
CA HIS A 265 -6.02 -3.93 -0.40
C HIS A 265 -6.60 -4.73 0.76
N SER A 266 -7.90 -4.62 1.04
CA SER A 266 -8.57 -5.42 2.08
C SER A 266 -8.53 -6.92 1.72
N MET A 267 -8.73 -7.27 0.44
CA MET A 267 -8.56 -8.65 -0.03
C MET A 267 -7.17 -9.20 0.27
N ARG A 268 -6.13 -8.43 -0.06
CA ARG A 268 -4.74 -8.78 0.22
C ARG A 268 -4.43 -8.85 1.72
N HIS A 269 -5.03 -7.98 2.53
CA HIS A 269 -4.92 -8.02 3.99
C HIS A 269 -5.57 -9.29 4.55
N SER A 270 -6.74 -9.67 4.04
CA SER A 270 -7.42 -10.90 4.42
C SER A 270 -6.61 -12.14 4.07
N THR A 271 -6.02 -12.18 2.86
CA THR A 271 -5.10 -13.26 2.49
C THR A 271 -3.97 -13.41 3.51
N ALA A 272 -3.32 -12.30 3.87
CA ALA A 272 -2.22 -12.32 4.84
C ALA A 272 -2.67 -12.75 6.24
N SER A 273 -3.82 -12.24 6.70
CA SER A 273 -4.38 -12.60 8.01
C SER A 273 -4.77 -14.08 8.06
N HIS A 274 -5.46 -14.57 7.05
CA HIS A 274 -5.87 -15.98 6.97
C HIS A 274 -4.67 -16.93 6.84
N MET A 275 -3.60 -16.55 6.12
CA MET A 275 -2.35 -17.32 6.12
C MET A 275 -1.71 -17.38 7.52
N LEU A 276 -1.67 -16.25 8.22
CA LEU A 276 -1.15 -16.19 9.58
C LEU A 276 -2.00 -17.02 10.53
N ASP A 277 -3.32 -16.95 10.37
CA ASP A 277 -4.29 -17.74 11.12
C ASP A 277 -4.17 -19.24 10.86
N ALA A 278 -3.75 -19.63 9.67
CA ALA A 278 -3.42 -21.01 9.33
C ALA A 278 -2.02 -21.45 9.81
N GLY A 279 -1.28 -20.60 10.55
CA GLY A 279 0.03 -20.92 11.10
C GLY A 279 1.20 -20.70 10.14
N VAL A 280 0.99 -20.03 8.98
CA VAL A 280 2.08 -19.74 8.05
C VAL A 280 3.03 -18.71 8.68
N PRO A 281 4.36 -18.97 8.70
CA PRO A 281 5.33 -18.04 9.27
C PRO A 281 5.30 -16.66 8.61
N LEU A 282 5.48 -15.60 9.41
CA LEU A 282 5.41 -14.21 8.95
C LEU A 282 6.44 -13.89 7.85
N THR A 283 7.60 -14.54 7.88
CA THR A 283 8.63 -14.42 6.85
C THR A 283 8.19 -14.99 5.50
N VAL A 284 7.45 -16.09 5.51
CA VAL A 284 6.85 -16.68 4.31
C VAL A 284 5.76 -15.78 3.75
N ILE A 285 4.87 -15.26 4.61
CA ILE A 285 3.82 -14.29 4.23
C ILE A 285 4.45 -13.03 3.61
N LYS A 286 5.51 -12.50 4.22
CA LYS A 286 6.25 -11.35 3.68
C LYS A 286 6.73 -11.62 2.25
N ASN A 287 7.36 -12.76 2.02
CA ASN A 287 7.90 -13.13 0.70
C ASN A 287 6.76 -13.38 -0.30
N PHE A 288 5.71 -14.07 0.11
CA PHE A 288 4.50 -14.33 -0.69
C PHE A 288 3.86 -13.02 -1.19
N LEU A 289 3.73 -12.05 -0.30
CA LEU A 289 3.16 -10.74 -0.63
C LEU A 289 4.15 -9.80 -1.33
N GLY A 290 5.45 -10.05 -1.27
CA GLY A 290 6.50 -9.19 -1.80
C GLY A 290 6.60 -7.87 -1.04
N HIS A 291 6.57 -7.91 0.30
CA HIS A 291 6.81 -6.76 1.14
C HIS A 291 8.31 -6.49 1.27
N SER A 292 8.74 -5.26 1.03
CA SER A 292 10.14 -4.86 1.16
C SER A 292 10.60 -4.77 2.62
N SER A 293 9.69 -4.57 3.57
CA SER A 293 9.95 -4.47 5.00
C SER A 293 9.10 -5.45 5.79
N LEU A 294 9.68 -6.02 6.87
CA LEU A 294 8.94 -6.82 7.86
C LEU A 294 7.86 -5.99 8.58
N GLN A 295 8.11 -4.69 8.81
CA GLN A 295 7.14 -3.80 9.46
C GLN A 295 5.77 -3.77 8.76
N THR A 296 5.74 -3.90 7.42
CA THR A 296 4.47 -3.99 6.69
C THR A 296 3.73 -5.31 6.90
N THR A 297 4.43 -6.34 7.40
CA THR A 297 3.86 -7.66 7.68
C THR A 297 3.57 -7.83 9.17
N GLN A 298 4.30 -7.15 10.05
CA GLN A 298 4.10 -7.15 11.51
C GLN A 298 2.70 -6.67 11.92
N ILE A 299 2.07 -5.82 11.11
CA ILE A 299 0.70 -5.34 11.33
C ILE A 299 -0.30 -6.52 11.43
N TYR A 300 -0.05 -7.61 10.72
CA TYR A 300 -0.90 -8.81 10.81
C TYR A 300 -0.66 -9.60 12.10
N ALA A 301 0.55 -9.55 12.64
CA ALA A 301 0.86 -10.19 13.92
C ALA A 301 0.16 -9.51 15.11
N GLU A 302 -0.01 -8.18 15.06
CA GLU A 302 -0.76 -7.42 16.07
C GLU A 302 -2.25 -7.78 16.07
N ILE A 303 -2.82 -8.11 14.90
CA ILE A 303 -4.22 -8.51 14.75
C ILE A 303 -4.46 -9.93 15.29
N SER A 304 -3.45 -10.79 15.27
CA SER A 304 -3.51 -12.19 15.73
C SER A 304 -3.11 -12.39 17.20
N ALA A 305 -3.11 -11.32 18.02
CA ALA A 305 -2.69 -11.38 19.44
C ALA A 305 -3.43 -12.46 20.25
N ASN A 306 -4.71 -12.74 19.95
CA ASN A 306 -5.47 -13.82 20.59
C ASN A 306 -4.88 -15.22 20.32
N LYS A 307 -4.24 -15.43 19.17
CA LYS A 307 -3.56 -16.71 18.85
C LYS A 307 -2.16 -16.78 19.45
N ALA A 308 -1.46 -15.66 19.61
CA ALA A 308 -0.17 -15.63 20.31
C ALA A 308 -0.32 -16.22 21.72
N ASN A 309 -1.41 -15.90 22.42
CA ASN A 309 -1.73 -16.49 23.74
C ASN A 309 -2.02 -17.99 23.68
N GLN A 310 -2.63 -18.50 22.61
CA GLN A 310 -2.85 -19.94 22.43
C GLN A 310 -1.54 -20.68 22.15
N TYR A 311 -0.67 -20.13 21.29
CA TYR A 311 0.65 -20.69 21.03
C TYR A 311 1.55 -20.64 22.27
N LEU A 312 1.50 -19.57 23.09
CA LEU A 312 2.21 -19.46 24.35
C LEU A 312 1.68 -20.48 25.39
N LYS A 313 0.38 -20.71 25.45
CA LYS A 313 -0.20 -21.77 26.30
C LYS A 313 0.29 -23.14 25.85
N ALA A 314 0.15 -23.47 24.58
CA ALA A 314 0.61 -24.75 24.03
C ALA A 314 2.13 -24.95 24.19
N TRP A 315 2.94 -23.88 24.05
CA TRP A 315 4.38 -23.91 24.30
C TRP A 315 4.69 -24.12 25.79
N ASN A 316 4.01 -23.41 26.68
CA ASN A 316 4.13 -23.57 28.13
C ASN A 316 3.72 -24.97 28.58
N GLU A 317 2.61 -25.48 28.07
CA GLU A 317 2.15 -26.86 28.36
C GLU A 317 3.16 -27.89 27.90
N LYS A 318 3.80 -27.70 26.74
CA LYS A 318 4.79 -28.63 26.18
C LYS A 318 6.13 -28.64 26.94
N TRP A 319 6.57 -27.49 27.46
CA TRP A 319 7.92 -27.31 27.96
C TRP A 319 8.00 -27.10 29.48
N PHE A 320 6.93 -26.67 30.14
CA PHE A 320 6.93 -26.31 31.57
C PHE A 320 6.04 -27.21 32.45
N THR A 321 5.36 -28.21 31.92
CA THR A 321 4.59 -29.19 32.68
C THR A 321 5.45 -30.12 33.56
N SER A 322 6.78 -30.07 33.43
CA SER A 322 7.71 -30.89 34.21
C SER A 322 8.50 -30.10 35.28
N LEU A 323 8.25 -28.80 35.44
CA LEU A 323 8.93 -28.02 36.46
C LEU A 323 8.02 -27.94 37.70
N PRO A 324 8.56 -28.27 38.91
CA PRO A 324 7.81 -28.09 40.15
C PRO A 324 7.47 -26.59 40.31
N ALA A 325 6.26 -26.32 40.82
CA ALA A 325 5.84 -24.97 41.12
C ALA A 325 6.89 -24.28 42.01
N PRO A 326 7.28 -23.02 41.72
CA PRO A 326 8.16 -22.27 42.60
C PRO A 326 7.48 -22.16 43.96
N SER A 327 8.21 -22.57 45.01
CA SER A 327 7.77 -22.41 46.41
C SER A 327 7.51 -20.90 46.63
N GLU A 328 6.30 -20.58 47.07
CA GLU A 328 5.97 -19.27 47.61
C GLU A 328 6.84 -19.04 48.85
N ASN A 329 7.93 -18.34 48.74
CA ASN A 329 8.59 -17.59 49.80
C ASN A 329 9.91 -16.99 49.28
N SER A 330 9.83 -15.75 48.84
CA SER A 330 10.87 -14.77 49.10
C SER A 330 10.28 -13.36 48.86
N ASP A 331 9.99 -12.70 49.97
CA ASP A 331 9.83 -11.23 50.02
C ASP A 331 11.08 -10.55 49.46
N CYS A 332 11.14 -10.35 48.15
CA CYS A 332 12.01 -9.37 47.58
C CYS A 332 11.36 -7.99 47.73
N LYS A 333 11.68 -7.32 48.81
CA LYS A 333 11.41 -5.86 48.93
C LYS A 333 12.16 -5.16 47.80
N GLU A 334 11.41 -4.82 46.75
CA GLU A 334 11.91 -3.99 45.66
C GLU A 334 12.24 -2.58 46.18
N ASN A 335 13.52 -2.35 46.37
CA ASN A 335 14.07 -1.07 46.86
C ASN A 335 14.27 -0.14 45.64
N TYR A 336 13.19 0.30 45.01
CA TYR A 336 13.25 1.31 43.97
C TYR A 336 13.46 2.70 44.59
N PRO A 337 14.30 3.57 43.97
CA PRO A 337 14.39 4.99 44.32
C PRO A 337 13.01 5.64 44.31
N VAL A 338 12.78 6.60 45.22
CA VAL A 338 11.47 7.23 45.48
C VAL A 338 10.81 7.78 44.19
N PHE A 339 11.59 8.26 43.21
CA PHE A 339 11.12 8.83 41.96
C PHE A 339 10.61 7.76 40.94
N LEU A 340 10.82 6.46 41.21
CA LEU A 340 10.33 5.35 40.39
C LEU A 340 9.13 4.63 41.00
N LYS A 341 8.67 5.06 42.17
CA LYS A 341 7.43 4.52 42.76
C LYS A 341 6.24 5.24 42.13
N VAL A 342 5.44 4.50 41.35
CA VAL A 342 4.18 4.97 40.73
C VAL A 342 3.06 4.74 41.72
#